data_4027cae771341267e11f33a9784485a3
#
_entry.id   4027cae771341267e11f33a9784485a3
#
_cell.length_a   1.000
_cell.length_b   1.000
_cell.length_c   1.000
_cell.angle_alpha   90.00
_cell.angle_beta   90.00
_cell.angle_gamma   90.00
#
_symmetry.space_group_name_H-M   'P 1'
#
loop_
_entity.id
_entity.type
_entity.pdbx_description
1 polymer ?
#
loop_
_entity_poly.entity_id
_entity_poly.type
_entity_poly.pdbx_seq_one_letter_code
_entity_poly.pdbx_strand_id
1 'polypeptide(L)'
;MTDDGVLAQFFQNSVNEGNISVSGTTVSYNGGHLARWSQLAGGVERTEILRGSVLSNLDEMCEWGEEDNEQLNRMKISDVEGDPNVAGVFQAWDDDDDTYTNDFYCAMTGDFVIRIAQGTTVARGDLLMSAGDGTAKPQDDDIVRSKTIAKVTSTTVSTTYADGSYCVPCVLMAC
;
A
#
# COMPACT_ATOMS: atom_id res chain seq x y z
N MET A 1 38.53 10.90 1.58
CA MET A 1 37.50 11.37 0.62
C MET A 1 36.17 11.32 1.37
N THR A 2 35.60 12.48 1.61
CA THR A 2 34.28 12.63 2.25
C THR A 2 33.34 13.16 1.18
N ASP A 3 33.03 12.33 0.22
CA ASP A 3 32.08 12.71 -0.84
C ASP A 3 30.70 12.28 -0.42
N ASP A 4 29.92 13.22 0.09
CA ASP A 4 28.48 13.06 0.25
C ASP A 4 27.85 12.85 -1.13
N GLY A 5 26.84 12.01 -1.24
CA GLY A 5 26.18 11.80 -2.49
C GLY A 5 25.40 10.48 -2.60
N VAL A 6 24.95 10.19 -3.79
CA VAL A 6 24.21 8.97 -4.11
C VAL A 6 25.19 7.81 -4.31
N LEU A 7 24.98 6.73 -3.56
CA LEU A 7 25.77 5.49 -3.63
C LEU A 7 25.18 4.51 -4.64
N ALA A 8 23.86 4.44 -4.74
CA ALA A 8 23.13 3.60 -5.68
C ALA A 8 21.85 4.30 -6.12
N GLN A 9 21.47 4.12 -7.38
CA GLN A 9 20.21 4.61 -7.94
C GLN A 9 19.47 3.46 -8.59
N PHE A 10 18.16 3.43 -8.39
CA PHE A 10 17.28 2.44 -8.97
C PHE A 10 16.43 3.11 -10.04
N PHE A 11 16.52 2.63 -11.27
CA PHE A 11 15.82 3.19 -12.41
C PHE A 11 14.89 2.14 -13.04
N GLN A 12 13.72 2.59 -13.44
CA GLN A 12 12.83 1.89 -14.33
C GLN A 12 12.48 2.83 -15.50
N ASN A 13 12.62 2.35 -16.73
CA ASN A 13 12.34 3.13 -17.94
C ASN A 13 12.95 4.56 -17.93
N SER A 14 14.18 4.70 -17.42
CA SER A 14 14.90 5.97 -17.25
C SER A 14 14.32 6.93 -16.21
N VAL A 15 13.34 6.50 -15.40
CA VAL A 15 12.83 7.21 -14.24
C VAL A 15 13.56 6.74 -13.00
N ASN A 16 13.98 7.66 -12.14
CA ASN A 16 14.60 7.32 -10.86
C ASN A 16 13.51 6.97 -9.85
N GLU A 17 13.43 5.70 -9.46
CA GLU A 17 12.44 5.17 -8.52
C GLU A 17 12.91 5.22 -7.07
N GLY A 18 14.20 5.42 -6.85
CA GLY A 18 14.79 5.53 -5.52
C GLY A 18 16.31 5.50 -5.54
N ASN A 19 16.91 5.77 -4.39
CA ASN A 19 18.37 5.72 -4.24
C ASN A 19 18.79 5.41 -2.80
N ILE A 20 20.05 5.04 -2.65
CA ILE A 20 20.77 5.03 -1.38
C ILE A 20 21.79 6.16 -1.44
N SER A 21 21.76 7.05 -0.46
CA SER A 21 22.66 8.19 -0.38
C SER A 21 23.38 8.27 0.97
N VAL A 22 24.51 8.97 0.99
CA VAL A 22 25.25 9.30 2.21
C VAL A 22 25.39 10.80 2.34
N SER A 23 25.26 11.30 3.57
CA SER A 23 25.61 12.67 3.94
C SER A 23 26.29 12.66 5.32
N GLY A 24 27.56 13.03 5.35
CA GLY A 24 28.40 12.88 6.53
C GLY A 24 28.46 11.44 7.02
N THR A 25 27.90 11.16 8.20
CA THR A 25 27.81 9.80 8.79
C THR A 25 26.44 9.14 8.62
N THR A 26 25.53 9.79 7.89
CA THR A 26 24.15 9.31 7.73
C THR A 26 23.96 8.63 6.38
N VAL A 27 23.47 7.41 6.39
CA VAL A 27 23.00 6.69 5.21
C VAL A 27 21.48 6.83 5.12
N SER A 28 20.98 7.24 3.97
CA SER A 28 19.55 7.37 3.69
C SER A 28 19.13 6.39 2.60
N TYR A 29 18.00 5.73 2.82
CA TYR A 29 17.31 4.87 1.85
C TYR A 29 16.10 5.64 1.33
N ASN A 30 16.21 6.18 0.14
CA ASN A 30 15.21 7.07 -0.45
C ASN A 30 14.31 6.29 -1.42
N GLY A 31 13.36 5.58 -0.86
CA GLY A 31 12.22 4.97 -1.50
C GLY A 31 11.06 5.13 -0.53
N GLY A 32 9.94 5.67 -0.98
CA GLY A 32 8.87 6.13 -0.07
C GLY A 32 8.22 5.02 0.75
N HIS A 33 8.11 3.80 0.22
CA HIS A 33 7.39 2.69 0.85
C HIS A 33 7.93 1.33 0.39
N LEU A 34 7.54 0.28 1.13
CA LEU A 34 7.73 -1.11 0.74
C LEU A 34 6.42 -1.67 0.22
N ALA A 35 6.49 -2.31 -0.94
CA ALA A 35 5.38 -3.03 -1.54
C ALA A 35 5.75 -4.49 -1.77
N ARG A 36 4.75 -5.35 -1.83
CA ARG A 36 4.88 -6.73 -2.27
C ARG A 36 3.92 -7.03 -3.40
N TRP A 37 4.28 -7.99 -4.24
CA TRP A 37 3.41 -8.57 -5.24
C TRP A 37 2.32 -9.45 -4.60
N SER A 38 1.14 -9.46 -5.17
CA SER A 38 0.02 -10.31 -4.79
C SER A 38 -0.93 -10.48 -5.96
N GLN A 39 -1.90 -11.38 -5.81
CA GLN A 39 -2.96 -11.65 -6.78
C GLN A 39 -4.33 -11.54 -6.12
N LEU A 40 -5.37 -11.27 -6.92
CA LEU A 40 -6.74 -11.44 -6.46
C LEU A 40 -7.02 -12.92 -6.16
N ALA A 41 -8.10 -13.19 -5.42
CA ALA A 41 -8.59 -14.56 -5.17
C ALA A 41 -8.69 -15.36 -6.47
N GLY A 42 -8.37 -16.66 -6.41
CA GLY A 42 -8.41 -17.53 -7.58
C GLY A 42 -9.77 -17.52 -8.27
N GLY A 43 -9.76 -17.36 -9.60
CA GLY A 43 -10.97 -17.28 -10.41
C GLY A 43 -11.75 -15.96 -10.35
N VAL A 44 -11.27 -14.96 -9.60
CA VAL A 44 -11.85 -13.61 -9.63
C VAL A 44 -11.30 -12.85 -10.84
N GLU A 45 -12.21 -12.33 -11.66
CA GLU A 45 -11.81 -11.45 -12.78
C GLU A 45 -11.28 -10.11 -12.25
N ARG A 46 -10.28 -9.57 -12.95
CA ARG A 46 -9.75 -8.24 -12.69
C ARG A 46 -10.84 -7.18 -12.82
N THR A 47 -11.04 -6.43 -11.78
CA THR A 47 -11.92 -5.24 -11.76
C THR A 47 -11.09 -4.02 -11.37
N GLU A 48 -11.58 -2.82 -11.70
CA GLU A 48 -10.88 -1.59 -11.34
C GLU A 48 -10.75 -1.47 -9.81
N ILE A 49 -9.52 -1.34 -9.34
CA ILE A 49 -9.20 -1.05 -7.94
C ILE A 49 -8.52 0.30 -7.89
N LEU A 50 -9.07 1.23 -7.13
CA LEU A 50 -8.52 2.57 -7.01
C LEU A 50 -7.27 2.58 -6.12
N ARG A 51 -6.25 3.30 -6.54
CA ARG A 51 -5.01 3.47 -5.75
C ARG A 51 -5.33 3.96 -4.34
N GLY A 52 -4.68 3.37 -3.35
CA GLY A 52 -4.91 3.65 -1.93
C GLY A 52 -6.07 2.86 -1.31
N SER A 53 -6.79 2.03 -2.08
CA SER A 53 -7.82 1.15 -1.52
C SER A 53 -7.23 0.14 -0.57
N VAL A 54 -7.89 -0.07 0.56
CA VAL A 54 -7.49 -1.00 1.62
C VAL A 54 -7.66 -2.43 1.14
N LEU A 55 -6.63 -3.24 1.35
CA LEU A 55 -6.59 -4.67 1.00
C LEU A 55 -6.51 -5.53 2.26
N SER A 56 -7.10 -6.72 2.18
CA SER A 56 -7.04 -7.75 3.22
C SER A 56 -6.44 -9.03 2.67
N ASN A 57 -5.60 -9.70 3.48
CA ASN A 57 -5.04 -11.01 3.18
C ASN A 57 -6.13 -12.09 3.13
N LEU A 58 -5.95 -13.06 2.24
CA LEU A 58 -6.73 -14.28 2.17
C LEU A 58 -5.88 -15.48 2.61
N ASP A 59 -6.54 -16.54 3.00
CA ASP A 59 -5.90 -17.82 3.35
C ASP A 59 -5.65 -18.70 2.10
N GLU A 60 -5.44 -18.04 0.97
CA GLU A 60 -5.20 -18.63 -0.35
C GLU A 60 -3.86 -18.11 -0.87
N MET A 61 -3.00 -19.00 -1.38
CA MET A 61 -1.68 -18.63 -1.86
C MET A 61 -1.72 -18.16 -3.32
N CYS A 62 -0.84 -17.20 -3.66
CA CYS A 62 -0.63 -16.79 -5.04
C CYS A 62 -0.04 -17.94 -5.87
N GLU A 63 -0.30 -17.95 -7.17
CA GLU A 63 0.43 -18.77 -8.13
C GLU A 63 1.78 -18.12 -8.45
N TRP A 64 2.84 -18.94 -8.52
CA TRP A 64 4.21 -18.47 -8.69
C TRP A 64 4.99 -19.37 -9.63
N GLY A 65 4.62 -19.35 -10.93
CA GLY A 65 5.27 -20.18 -11.92
C GLY A 65 5.13 -21.67 -11.63
N GLU A 66 6.24 -22.41 -11.77
CA GLU A 66 6.31 -23.85 -11.48
C GLU A 66 6.77 -24.17 -10.05
N GLU A 67 7.14 -23.16 -9.26
CA GLU A 67 7.60 -23.32 -7.89
C GLU A 67 6.45 -23.19 -6.90
N ASP A 68 6.48 -23.97 -5.82
CA ASP A 68 5.54 -23.81 -4.72
C ASP A 68 5.76 -22.47 -4.03
N ASN A 69 4.71 -21.69 -3.91
CA ASN A 69 4.77 -20.43 -3.18
C ASN A 69 4.51 -20.66 -1.69
N GLU A 70 5.52 -20.39 -0.87
CA GLU A 70 5.46 -20.52 0.60
C GLU A 70 5.24 -19.16 1.30
N GLN A 71 5.21 -18.04 0.59
CA GLN A 71 5.37 -16.72 1.18
C GLN A 71 4.22 -15.75 0.90
N LEU A 72 3.66 -15.76 -0.32
CA LEU A 72 2.73 -14.74 -0.78
C LEU A 72 1.32 -15.29 -0.85
N ASN A 73 0.47 -14.76 -0.02
CA ASN A 73 -0.96 -15.04 -0.07
C ASN A 73 -1.69 -14.04 -1.00
N ARG A 74 -2.82 -14.49 -1.52
CA ARG A 74 -3.74 -13.67 -2.29
C ARG A 74 -4.42 -12.63 -1.39
N MET A 75 -4.96 -11.61 -2.02
CA MET A 75 -5.66 -10.52 -1.33
C MET A 75 -7.00 -10.23 -1.99
N LYS A 76 -7.84 -9.51 -1.26
CA LYS A 76 -9.08 -8.89 -1.75
C LYS A 76 -9.16 -7.45 -1.28
N ILE A 77 -10.06 -6.66 -1.90
CA ILE A 77 -10.48 -5.39 -1.33
C ILE A 77 -11.08 -5.68 0.06
N SER A 78 -10.64 -4.93 1.07
CA SER A 78 -11.14 -5.12 2.45
C SER A 78 -12.63 -4.80 2.51
N ASP A 79 -13.43 -5.80 2.87
CA ASP A 79 -14.89 -5.78 2.97
C ASP A 79 -15.40 -5.89 4.40
N VAL A 80 -14.50 -5.81 5.38
CA VAL A 80 -14.82 -5.89 6.81
C VAL A 80 -14.31 -4.64 7.51
N GLU A 81 -15.21 -3.99 8.26
CA GLU A 81 -14.83 -2.86 9.11
C GLU A 81 -13.91 -3.32 10.24
N GLY A 82 -12.77 -2.63 10.39
CA GLY A 82 -11.78 -2.95 11.41
C GLY A 82 -11.14 -4.33 11.24
N ASP A 83 -11.02 -4.82 10.01
CA ASP A 83 -10.46 -6.13 9.67
C ASP A 83 -9.03 -6.28 10.25
N PRO A 84 -8.77 -7.30 11.11
CA PRO A 84 -7.43 -7.57 11.59
C PRO A 84 -6.50 -8.19 10.53
N ASN A 85 -7.04 -8.63 9.39
CA ASN A 85 -6.28 -9.23 8.28
C ASN A 85 -5.84 -8.21 7.23
N VAL A 86 -5.91 -6.90 7.53
CA VAL A 86 -5.45 -5.86 6.59
C VAL A 86 -4.01 -6.10 6.18
N ALA A 87 -3.75 -5.99 4.87
CA ALA A 87 -2.45 -6.26 4.27
C ALA A 87 -1.67 -4.98 3.90
N GLY A 88 -2.39 -3.93 3.63
CA GLY A 88 -1.86 -2.68 3.08
C GLY A 88 -2.87 -2.01 2.17
N VAL A 89 -2.38 -1.27 1.20
CA VAL A 89 -3.23 -0.60 0.21
C VAL A 89 -2.79 -0.92 -1.21
N PHE A 90 -3.76 -0.92 -2.12
CA PHE A 90 -3.51 -1.12 -3.55
C PHE A 90 -2.63 0.01 -4.09
N GLN A 91 -1.51 -0.36 -4.73
CA GLN A 91 -0.59 0.58 -5.36
C GLN A 91 -0.88 0.72 -6.85
N ALA A 92 -0.76 -0.37 -7.58
CA ALA A 92 -0.92 -0.44 -9.03
C ALA A 92 -1.05 -1.91 -9.45
N TRP A 93 -1.64 -2.14 -10.62
CA TRP A 93 -1.56 -3.44 -11.29
C TRP A 93 -0.12 -3.72 -11.71
N ASP A 94 0.24 -4.99 -11.74
CA ASP A 94 1.45 -5.48 -12.36
C ASP A 94 1.09 -5.92 -13.79
N ASP A 95 1.46 -5.11 -14.74
CA ASP A 95 1.14 -5.30 -16.16
C ASP A 95 2.42 -5.60 -16.95
N ASP A 96 3.38 -6.32 -16.34
CA ASP A 96 4.68 -6.59 -16.96
C ASP A 96 4.70 -7.88 -17.81
N ASP A 97 3.71 -8.76 -17.64
CA ASP A 97 3.54 -9.97 -18.43
C ASP A 97 2.06 -10.31 -18.73
N ASP A 98 1.83 -11.32 -19.56
CA ASP A 98 0.49 -11.81 -19.93
C ASP A 98 0.11 -13.11 -19.19
N THR A 99 0.94 -13.60 -18.26
CA THR A 99 0.74 -14.87 -17.56
C THR A 99 -0.20 -14.69 -16.38
N TYR A 100 0.05 -13.64 -15.60
CA TYR A 100 -0.75 -13.28 -14.44
C TYR A 100 -1.44 -11.95 -14.71
N THR A 101 -2.74 -11.98 -15.00
CA THR A 101 -3.49 -10.78 -15.44
C THR A 101 -4.25 -10.09 -14.33
N ASN A 102 -4.27 -10.65 -13.11
CA ASN A 102 -4.96 -10.12 -11.93
C ASN A 102 -4.03 -9.94 -10.72
N ASP A 103 -2.77 -9.70 -11.00
CA ASP A 103 -1.72 -9.44 -10.03
C ASP A 103 -1.43 -7.94 -9.89
N PHE A 104 -0.90 -7.58 -8.74
CA PHE A 104 -0.73 -6.18 -8.37
C PHE A 104 0.31 -6.01 -7.26
N TYR A 105 0.69 -4.75 -7.04
CA TYR A 105 1.51 -4.35 -5.91
C TYR A 105 0.65 -3.81 -4.76
N CYS A 106 0.85 -4.39 -3.57
CA CYS A 106 0.31 -3.92 -2.30
C CYS A 106 1.38 -3.13 -1.55
N ALA A 107 1.16 -1.84 -1.33
CA ALA A 107 2.01 -1.03 -0.47
C ALA A 107 1.68 -1.34 1.00
N MET A 108 2.70 -1.69 1.80
CA MET A 108 2.51 -2.22 3.16
C MET A 108 3.05 -1.28 4.23
N THR A 109 4.18 -0.66 4.01
CA THR A 109 4.91 0.10 5.04
C THR A 109 5.62 1.29 4.41
N GLY A 110 5.64 2.42 5.12
CA GLY A 110 6.29 3.66 4.69
C GLY A 110 5.32 4.72 4.17
N ASP A 111 5.86 5.78 3.58
CA ASP A 111 5.07 6.90 3.09
C ASP A 111 4.28 6.53 1.84
N PHE A 112 2.98 6.70 1.91
CA PHE A 112 2.08 6.45 0.78
C PHE A 112 0.82 7.30 0.90
N VAL A 113 -0.22 6.95 0.13
CA VAL A 113 -1.55 7.55 0.22
C VAL A 113 -2.59 6.48 0.56
N ILE A 114 -3.60 6.85 1.33
CA ILE A 114 -4.71 5.97 1.69
C ILE A 114 -6.05 6.57 1.29
N ARG A 115 -6.95 5.75 0.76
CA ARG A 115 -8.27 6.15 0.27
C ARG A 115 -9.27 6.25 1.41
N ILE A 116 -9.94 7.39 1.49
CA ILE A 116 -10.96 7.73 2.50
C ILE A 116 -12.32 7.86 1.80
N ALA A 117 -13.39 7.36 2.41
CA ALA A 117 -14.73 7.48 1.87
C ALA A 117 -15.19 8.95 1.81
N GLN A 118 -16.04 9.26 0.82
CA GLN A 118 -16.71 10.55 0.76
C GLN A 118 -17.46 10.84 2.08
N GLY A 119 -17.28 12.05 2.61
CA GLY A 119 -17.93 12.49 3.85
C GLY A 119 -17.26 12.04 5.14
N THR A 120 -16.26 11.14 5.09
CA THR A 120 -15.42 10.82 6.23
C THR A 120 -14.37 11.90 6.42
N THR A 121 -14.21 12.43 7.62
CA THR A 121 -13.19 13.42 7.97
C THR A 121 -12.03 12.74 8.70
N VAL A 122 -10.81 13.10 8.34
CA VAL A 122 -9.58 12.65 9.01
C VAL A 122 -8.78 13.86 9.48
N ALA A 123 -8.03 13.68 10.56
CA ALA A 123 -7.09 14.65 11.09
C ALA A 123 -5.66 14.12 11.02
N ARG A 124 -4.69 15.02 10.99
CA ARG A 124 -3.28 14.64 11.08
C ARG A 124 -3.03 13.95 12.44
N GLY A 125 -2.45 12.76 12.38
CA GLY A 125 -2.16 11.94 13.55
C GLY A 125 -3.17 10.81 13.77
N ASP A 126 -4.33 10.83 13.11
CA ASP A 126 -5.32 9.75 13.22
C ASP A 126 -4.71 8.41 12.79
N LEU A 127 -4.96 7.39 13.59
CA LEU A 127 -4.75 6.00 13.20
C LEU A 127 -5.97 5.54 12.40
N LEU A 128 -5.71 4.83 11.31
CA LEU A 128 -6.75 4.41 10.37
C LEU A 128 -6.91 2.89 10.37
N MET A 129 -8.15 2.45 10.16
CA MET A 129 -8.54 1.07 9.94
C MET A 129 -9.42 0.95 8.71
N SER A 130 -9.67 -0.28 8.22
CA SER A 130 -10.62 -0.53 7.15
C SER A 130 -12.02 -0.03 7.53
N ALA A 131 -12.70 0.64 6.60
CA ALA A 131 -14.12 0.99 6.73
C ALA A 131 -15.07 -0.13 6.26
N GLY A 132 -14.54 -1.21 5.63
CA GLY A 132 -15.30 -2.34 5.14
C GLY A 132 -15.82 -2.20 3.70
N ASP A 133 -15.31 -1.24 2.96
CA ASP A 133 -15.69 -0.96 1.57
C ASP A 133 -14.46 -0.62 0.68
N GLY A 134 -13.28 -1.03 1.10
CA GLY A 134 -12.03 -0.68 0.45
C GLY A 134 -11.53 0.72 0.75
N THR A 135 -12.24 1.50 1.58
CA THR A 135 -11.74 2.78 2.11
C THR A 135 -11.25 2.62 3.55
N ALA A 136 -10.57 3.63 4.05
CA ALA A 136 -10.16 3.71 5.44
C ALA A 136 -10.96 4.78 6.20
N LYS A 137 -11.03 4.59 7.51
CA LYS A 137 -11.60 5.55 8.45
C LYS A 137 -10.76 5.64 9.73
N PRO A 138 -10.89 6.72 10.53
CA PRO A 138 -10.27 6.76 11.84
C PRO A 138 -10.72 5.57 12.71
N GLN A 139 -9.77 4.98 13.45
CA GLN A 139 -10.11 4.04 14.51
C GLN A 139 -10.47 4.80 15.81
N ASP A 140 -11.15 4.12 16.72
CA ASP A 140 -11.73 4.78 17.93
C ASP A 140 -10.71 5.12 19.02
N ASP A 141 -9.45 4.63 18.88
CA ASP A 141 -8.39 4.81 19.87
C ASP A 141 -7.04 5.13 19.23
N ASP A 142 -6.04 5.52 20.02
CA ASP A 142 -4.69 5.88 19.60
C ASP A 142 -3.64 4.76 19.81
N ILE A 143 -4.12 3.51 19.93
CA ILE A 143 -3.27 2.33 20.13
C ILE A 143 -3.14 1.57 18.79
N VAL A 144 -1.91 1.32 18.35
CA VAL A 144 -1.64 0.45 17.19
C VAL A 144 -2.09 -0.97 17.50
N ARG A 145 -2.94 -1.52 16.64
CA ARG A 145 -3.54 -2.86 16.74
C ARG A 145 -3.38 -3.62 15.43
N SER A 146 -3.71 -4.88 15.41
CA SER A 146 -3.73 -5.69 14.17
C SER A 146 -4.62 -5.11 13.07
N LYS A 147 -5.64 -4.32 13.41
CA LYS A 147 -6.51 -3.63 12.46
C LYS A 147 -5.97 -2.27 11.98
N THR A 148 -4.89 -1.75 12.57
CA THR A 148 -4.33 -0.45 12.21
C THR A 148 -3.55 -0.58 10.92
N ILE A 149 -3.91 0.23 9.92
CA ILE A 149 -3.29 0.17 8.60
C ILE A 149 -2.37 1.35 8.32
N ALA A 150 -2.69 2.53 8.86
CA ALA A 150 -1.93 3.74 8.60
C ALA A 150 -2.08 4.78 9.70
N LYS A 151 -1.16 5.77 9.68
CA LYS A 151 -1.28 7.01 10.42
C LYS A 151 -1.29 8.20 9.45
N VAL A 152 -2.27 9.07 9.55
CA VAL A 152 -2.38 10.26 8.69
C VAL A 152 -1.22 11.23 8.97
N THR A 153 -0.47 11.60 7.93
CA THR A 153 0.63 12.57 8.02
C THR A 153 0.22 13.96 7.54
N SER A 154 -0.75 14.04 6.64
CA SER A 154 -1.31 15.30 6.14
C SER A 154 -2.77 15.11 5.76
N THR A 155 -3.58 16.15 5.92
CA THR A 155 -4.97 16.21 5.44
C THR A 155 -5.08 16.79 4.03
N THR A 156 -3.96 17.09 3.38
CA THR A 156 -3.94 17.56 2.00
C THR A 156 -4.42 16.44 1.08
N VAL A 157 -5.52 16.69 0.37
CA VAL A 157 -6.05 15.73 -0.60
C VAL A 157 -5.12 15.66 -1.80
N SER A 158 -4.59 14.47 -2.07
CA SER A 158 -3.70 14.22 -3.21
C SER A 158 -4.46 13.83 -4.48
N THR A 159 -5.61 13.17 -4.32
CA THR A 159 -6.47 12.71 -5.43
C THR A 159 -7.91 12.62 -4.94
N THR A 160 -8.87 12.97 -5.81
CA THR A 160 -10.30 12.73 -5.59
C THR A 160 -10.82 11.86 -6.74
N TYR A 161 -11.54 10.80 -6.42
CA TYR A 161 -12.12 9.87 -7.39
C TYR A 161 -13.55 10.24 -7.76
N ALA A 162 -14.07 9.62 -8.84
CA ALA A 162 -15.41 9.89 -9.36
C ALA A 162 -16.54 9.55 -8.37
N ASP A 163 -16.31 8.60 -7.46
CA ASP A 163 -17.25 8.23 -6.39
C ASP A 163 -17.21 9.19 -5.18
N GLY A 164 -16.41 10.26 -5.28
CA GLY A 164 -16.23 11.26 -4.22
C GLY A 164 -15.26 10.83 -3.11
N SER A 165 -14.74 9.60 -3.14
CA SER A 165 -13.66 9.19 -2.23
C SER A 165 -12.37 9.94 -2.57
N TYR A 166 -11.47 10.08 -1.60
CA TYR A 166 -10.26 10.86 -1.77
C TYR A 166 -9.06 10.22 -1.06
N CYS A 167 -7.86 10.56 -1.50
CA CYS A 167 -6.63 10.09 -0.87
C CYS A 167 -5.95 11.18 -0.07
N VAL A 168 -5.40 10.79 1.08
CA VAL A 168 -4.54 11.62 1.94
C VAL A 168 -3.20 10.94 2.17
N PRO A 169 -2.10 11.73 2.36
CA PRO A 169 -0.80 11.21 2.74
C PRO A 169 -0.84 10.53 4.11
N CYS A 170 -0.17 9.39 4.20
CA CYS A 170 -0.05 8.61 5.42
C CYS A 170 1.29 7.89 5.51
N VAL A 171 1.61 7.40 6.69
CA VAL A 171 2.58 6.33 6.89
C VAL A 171 1.80 5.03 7.06
N LEU A 172 2.03 4.07 6.17
CA LEU A 172 1.47 2.72 6.27
C LEU A 172 2.18 1.95 7.38
N MET A 173 1.42 1.17 8.12
CA MET A 173 1.89 0.38 9.27
C MET A 173 1.27 -1.03 9.27
N ALA A 174 0.78 -1.49 8.12
CA ALA A 174 0.26 -2.85 7.97
C ALA A 174 1.42 -3.84 8.14
N CYS A 175 1.43 -4.59 9.24
CA CYS A 175 2.46 -5.55 9.60
C CYS A 175 1.85 -6.75 10.36
#